data_8c682d62af35296d34905a109d2027d3
#
_entry.id   8c682d62af35296d34905a109d2027d3
#
_cell.length_a   1.000
_cell.length_b   1.000
_cell.length_c   1.000
_cell.angle_alpha   90.00
_cell.angle_beta   90.00
_cell.angle_gamma   90.00
#
_symmetry.space_group_name_H-M   'P 1'
#
loop_
_entity.id
_entity.type
_entity.pdbx_description
1 polymer ?
#
loop_
_entity_poly.entity_id
_entity_poly.type
_entity_poly.pdbx_seq_one_letter_code
_entity_poly.pdbx_strand_id
1 'polypeptide(L)'
;MRKMRKSAAVALTAAMAVTSMGVIPAMADETTTIRVMVWDRGDAPQGMTVEENKMSEWINEQVKDLGIQVEFVAVPRSTSEDVLTTMMTGGNAPDIIFSYDQNVFLNYANLGGLADL
;
A
#
# COMPACT_ATOMS: atom_id res chain seq x y z
N MET A 1 47.09 46.77 41.51
CA MET A 1 48.01 46.50 40.38
C MET A 1 47.78 45.10 39.86
N ARG A 2 47.23 44.96 38.68
CA ARG A 2 47.55 43.91 37.73
C ARG A 2 46.79 44.08 36.44
N LYS A 3 47.55 44.07 35.38
CA LYS A 3 47.18 44.47 34.04
C LYS A 3 46.20 43.47 33.41
N MET A 4 45.13 44.04 32.82
CA MET A 4 44.26 43.37 31.88
C MET A 4 45.01 43.14 30.56
N ARG A 5 45.06 41.87 30.12
CA ARG A 5 45.47 41.54 28.79
C ARG A 5 44.20 41.20 27.97
N LYS A 6 43.93 42.06 26.99
CA LYS A 6 42.93 41.87 26.00
C LYS A 6 43.47 40.85 24.98
N SER A 7 42.83 39.72 24.87
CA SER A 7 43.08 38.80 23.77
C SER A 7 41.99 38.98 22.75
N ALA A 8 42.37 39.47 21.59
CA ALA A 8 41.51 39.60 20.43
C ALA A 8 41.24 38.19 19.85
N ALA A 9 40.00 37.80 19.81
CA ALA A 9 39.59 36.64 19.07
C ALA A 9 39.37 37.02 17.59
N VAL A 10 40.20 36.48 16.73
CA VAL A 10 40.03 36.58 15.29
C VAL A 10 38.96 35.55 14.90
N ALA A 11 37.81 36.03 14.50
CA ALA A 11 36.79 35.18 13.90
C ALA A 11 37.17 34.89 12.43
N LEU A 12 37.58 33.66 12.19
CA LEU A 12 37.80 33.15 10.84
C LEU A 12 36.47 32.60 10.30
N THR A 13 35.75 33.41 9.56
CA THR A 13 34.56 32.99 8.78
C THR A 13 35.01 32.19 7.56
N ALA A 14 35.05 30.85 7.68
CA ALA A 14 35.17 29.98 6.54
C ALA A 14 33.78 29.86 5.89
N ALA A 15 33.58 30.55 4.78
CA ALA A 15 32.44 30.36 3.90
C ALA A 15 32.60 28.98 3.21
N MET A 16 31.93 27.98 3.73
CA MET A 16 31.73 26.75 2.99
C MET A 16 30.62 26.94 1.97
N ALA A 17 31.02 27.15 0.72
CA ALA A 17 30.12 26.97 -0.41
C ALA A 17 29.78 25.51 -0.53
N VAL A 18 28.65 25.09 0.08
CA VAL A 18 28.03 23.79 -0.16
C VAL A 18 27.42 23.85 -1.55
N THR A 19 28.15 23.39 -2.54
CA THR A 19 27.58 23.03 -3.82
C THR A 19 26.60 21.89 -3.54
N SER A 20 25.33 22.22 -3.44
CA SER A 20 24.24 21.25 -3.43
C SER A 20 24.22 20.56 -4.80
N MET A 21 25.03 19.52 -4.96
CA MET A 21 24.73 18.50 -5.94
C MET A 21 23.37 17.96 -5.54
N GLY A 22 22.36 18.31 -6.34
CA GLY A 22 21.04 17.76 -6.21
C GLY A 22 21.14 16.24 -6.31
N VAL A 23 21.12 15.60 -5.15
CA VAL A 23 20.83 14.17 -5.09
C VAL A 23 19.38 14.10 -5.53
N ILE A 24 19.16 13.80 -6.81
CA ILE A 24 17.88 13.33 -7.28
C ILE A 24 17.65 12.07 -6.42
N PRO A 25 16.64 12.02 -5.53
CA PRO A 25 16.33 10.78 -4.88
C PRO A 25 16.04 9.81 -6.01
N ALA A 26 16.84 8.74 -6.13
CA ALA A 26 16.43 7.61 -6.90
C ALA A 26 15.04 7.26 -6.36
N MET A 27 14.01 7.46 -7.18
CA MET A 27 12.69 6.92 -6.89
C MET A 27 12.94 5.42 -6.74
N ALA A 28 13.00 4.96 -5.49
CA ALA A 28 12.82 3.55 -5.22
C ALA A 28 11.51 3.23 -5.92
N ASP A 29 11.49 2.20 -6.77
CA ASP A 29 10.28 1.67 -7.37
C ASP A 29 9.34 1.31 -6.21
N GLU A 30 8.50 2.25 -5.78
CA GLU A 30 7.45 2.01 -4.81
C GLU A 30 6.43 1.12 -5.51
N THR A 31 6.53 -0.15 -5.26
CA THR A 31 5.53 -1.10 -5.71
C THR A 31 4.23 -0.80 -4.98
N THR A 32 3.19 -0.47 -5.71
CA THR A 32 1.84 -0.27 -5.17
C THR A 32 1.16 -1.62 -5.04
N THR A 33 0.75 -2.00 -3.84
CA THR A 33 -0.04 -3.21 -3.63
C THR A 33 -1.53 -2.90 -3.77
N ILE A 34 -2.20 -3.66 -4.63
CA ILE A 34 -3.67 -3.63 -4.81
C ILE A 34 -4.23 -4.94 -4.28
N ARG A 35 -5.12 -4.85 -3.31
CA ARG A 35 -5.76 -6.01 -2.68
C ARG A 35 -7.07 -6.31 -3.38
N VAL A 36 -7.21 -7.53 -3.89
CA VAL A 36 -8.37 -7.96 -4.68
C VAL A 36 -9.04 -9.14 -4.01
N MET A 37 -10.32 -9.01 -3.72
CA MET A 37 -11.11 -10.11 -3.19
C MET A 37 -11.22 -11.25 -4.19
N VAL A 38 -11.10 -12.49 -3.71
CA VAL A 38 -11.47 -13.70 -4.45
C VAL A 38 -12.35 -14.58 -3.59
N TRP A 39 -13.36 -15.20 -4.20
CA TRP A 39 -14.21 -16.15 -3.46
C TRP A 39 -13.51 -17.48 -3.28
N ASP A 40 -13.37 -17.88 -2.03
CA ASP A 40 -12.97 -19.24 -1.69
C ASP A 40 -14.24 -20.14 -1.62
N ARG A 41 -14.25 -21.18 -2.44
CA ARG A 41 -15.30 -22.21 -2.51
C ARG A 41 -14.82 -23.55 -1.97
N GLY A 42 -13.56 -23.63 -1.53
CA GLY A 42 -12.93 -24.86 -1.08
C GLY A 42 -12.59 -25.84 -2.21
N ASP A 43 -12.50 -25.34 -3.45
CA ASP A 43 -12.27 -26.13 -4.66
C ASP A 43 -10.87 -25.90 -5.29
N ALA A 44 -9.98 -25.24 -4.57
CA ALA A 44 -8.62 -25.03 -5.02
C ALA A 44 -7.89 -26.38 -5.21
N PRO A 45 -7.10 -26.53 -6.30
CA PRO A 45 -6.32 -27.73 -6.53
C PRO A 45 -5.34 -28.04 -5.39
N GLN A 46 -5.01 -29.31 -5.22
CA GLN A 46 -4.08 -29.73 -4.17
C GLN A 46 -2.73 -29.00 -4.28
N GLY A 47 -2.29 -28.41 -3.17
CA GLY A 47 -1.05 -27.63 -3.09
C GLY A 47 -1.16 -26.21 -3.59
N MET A 48 -2.36 -25.72 -3.89
CA MET A 48 -2.67 -24.34 -4.26
C MET A 48 -3.75 -23.79 -3.35
N THR A 49 -3.84 -22.46 -3.29
CA THR A 49 -4.95 -21.73 -2.67
C THR A 49 -5.62 -20.84 -3.72
N VAL A 50 -6.75 -20.25 -3.37
CA VAL A 50 -7.39 -19.26 -4.26
C VAL A 50 -6.56 -17.99 -4.36
N GLU A 51 -5.67 -17.74 -3.42
CA GLU A 51 -4.77 -16.59 -3.35
C GLU A 51 -3.45 -16.86 -4.08
N GLU A 52 -2.89 -18.07 -3.88
CA GLU A 52 -1.59 -18.47 -4.42
C GLU A 52 -1.75 -19.63 -5.42
N ASN A 53 -1.75 -19.31 -6.69
CA ASN A 53 -1.88 -20.25 -7.79
C ASN A 53 -1.27 -19.69 -9.07
N LYS A 54 -1.23 -20.48 -10.13
CA LYS A 54 -0.65 -20.08 -11.41
C LYS A 54 -1.28 -18.84 -12.03
N MET A 55 -2.58 -18.59 -11.75
CA MET A 55 -3.25 -17.40 -12.26
C MET A 55 -2.79 -16.16 -11.52
N SER A 56 -2.68 -16.22 -10.19
CA SER A 56 -2.18 -15.10 -9.38
C SER A 56 -0.71 -14.76 -9.71
N GLU A 57 0.11 -15.77 -9.93
CA GLU A 57 1.49 -15.60 -10.41
C GLU A 57 1.52 -14.91 -11.78
N TRP A 58 0.72 -15.40 -12.71
CA TRP A 58 0.64 -14.83 -14.06
C TRP A 58 0.15 -13.38 -14.05
N ILE A 59 -0.88 -13.05 -13.26
CA ILE A 59 -1.38 -11.68 -13.14
C ILE A 59 -0.27 -10.76 -12.61
N ASN A 60 0.40 -11.16 -11.54
CA ASN A 60 1.49 -10.37 -10.99
C ASN A 60 2.64 -10.16 -11.97
N GLU A 61 2.94 -11.16 -12.80
CA GLU A 61 3.95 -11.02 -13.85
C GLU A 61 3.54 -10.01 -14.93
N GLN A 62 2.22 -9.92 -15.27
CA GLN A 62 1.74 -8.96 -16.27
C GLN A 62 1.76 -7.50 -15.78
N VAL A 63 1.63 -7.28 -14.48
CA VAL A 63 1.53 -5.92 -13.92
C VAL A 63 2.80 -5.42 -13.25
N LYS A 64 3.82 -6.24 -13.12
CA LYS A 64 5.07 -5.88 -12.43
C LYS A 64 5.76 -4.65 -13.02
N ASP A 65 5.75 -4.54 -14.37
CA ASP A 65 6.39 -3.42 -15.07
C ASP A 65 5.64 -2.09 -14.88
N LEU A 66 4.42 -2.15 -14.31
CA LEU A 66 3.65 -0.99 -13.90
C LEU A 66 3.93 -0.57 -12.45
N GLY A 67 4.84 -1.25 -11.75
CA GLY A 67 5.08 -1.03 -10.32
C GLY A 67 3.90 -1.45 -9.46
N ILE A 68 3.11 -2.45 -9.90
CA ILE A 68 1.93 -2.95 -9.21
C ILE A 68 2.18 -4.38 -8.75
N GLN A 69 1.75 -4.68 -7.54
CA GLN A 69 1.60 -6.03 -7.01
C GLN A 69 0.14 -6.26 -6.63
N VAL A 70 -0.42 -7.37 -7.08
CA VAL A 70 -1.78 -7.78 -6.71
C VAL A 70 -1.72 -8.81 -5.59
N GLU A 71 -2.34 -8.49 -4.47
CA GLU A 71 -2.57 -9.39 -3.35
C GLU A 71 -4.01 -9.88 -3.40
N PHE A 72 -4.20 -11.19 -3.56
CA PHE A 72 -5.53 -11.78 -3.53
C PHE A 72 -5.93 -12.06 -2.09
N VAL A 73 -7.17 -11.73 -1.74
CA VAL A 73 -7.73 -11.90 -0.39
C VAL A 73 -8.88 -12.89 -0.47
N ALA A 74 -8.68 -14.08 0.09
CA ALA A 74 -9.70 -15.12 0.13
C ALA A 74 -10.88 -14.72 1.01
N VAL A 75 -12.07 -14.80 0.45
CA VAL A 75 -13.32 -14.59 1.18
C VAL A 75 -14.21 -15.80 0.98
N PRO A 76 -14.61 -16.54 2.04
CA PRO A 76 -15.46 -17.71 1.93
C PRO A 76 -16.77 -17.35 1.22
N ARG A 77 -17.09 -18.08 0.13
CA ARG A 77 -18.24 -17.72 -0.70
C ARG A 77 -19.57 -17.77 0.05
N SER A 78 -19.72 -18.69 1.00
CA SER A 78 -20.96 -18.90 1.77
C SER A 78 -21.24 -17.81 2.81
N THR A 79 -20.21 -17.13 3.30
CA THR A 79 -20.29 -16.11 4.37
C THR A 79 -19.66 -14.79 3.93
N SER A 80 -19.58 -14.58 2.62
CA SER A 80 -18.83 -13.42 2.06
C SER A 80 -19.33 -12.08 2.56
N GLU A 81 -20.62 -11.89 2.75
CA GLU A 81 -21.21 -10.64 3.21
C GLU A 81 -20.79 -10.31 4.65
N ASP A 82 -20.85 -11.30 5.54
CA ASP A 82 -20.46 -11.13 6.95
C ASP A 82 -18.97 -10.84 7.08
N VAL A 83 -18.15 -11.58 6.32
CA VAL A 83 -16.71 -11.40 6.32
C VAL A 83 -16.33 -10.03 5.77
N LEU A 84 -16.90 -9.62 4.62
CA LEU A 84 -16.67 -8.31 4.03
C LEU A 84 -17.12 -7.17 4.95
N THR A 85 -18.29 -7.30 5.58
CA THR A 85 -18.77 -6.29 6.53
C THR A 85 -17.81 -6.14 7.72
N THR A 86 -17.26 -7.26 8.19
CA THR A 86 -16.26 -7.25 9.26
C THR A 86 -14.97 -6.57 8.80
N MET A 87 -14.48 -6.88 7.60
CA MET A 87 -13.30 -6.26 7.03
C MET A 87 -13.48 -4.76 6.81
N MET A 88 -14.64 -4.33 6.29
CA MET A 88 -14.98 -2.91 6.09
C MET A 88 -14.99 -2.15 7.42
N THR A 89 -15.63 -2.72 8.43
CA THR A 89 -15.71 -2.10 9.76
C THR A 89 -14.33 -2.03 10.42
N GLY A 90 -13.50 -3.03 10.21
CA GLY A 90 -12.13 -3.10 10.72
C GLY A 90 -11.11 -2.25 9.94
N GLY A 91 -11.51 -1.64 8.82
CA GLY A 91 -10.61 -0.82 7.99
C GLY A 91 -9.56 -1.63 7.23
N ASN A 92 -9.80 -2.93 7.02
CA ASN A 92 -8.89 -3.83 6.31
C ASN A 92 -9.55 -4.55 5.12
N ALA A 93 -10.60 -3.96 4.57
CA ALA A 93 -11.24 -4.47 3.36
C ALA A 93 -10.27 -4.46 2.16
N PRO A 94 -10.46 -5.38 1.20
CA PRO A 94 -9.76 -5.30 -0.08
C PRO A 94 -10.11 -4.03 -0.84
N ASP A 95 -9.18 -3.57 -1.71
CA ASP A 95 -9.40 -2.40 -2.56
C ASP A 95 -10.44 -2.67 -3.66
N ILE A 96 -10.50 -3.92 -4.13
CA ILE A 96 -11.48 -4.36 -5.13
C ILE A 96 -12.31 -5.49 -4.54
N ILE A 97 -13.62 -5.30 -4.53
CA ILE A 97 -14.61 -6.23 -3.98
C ILE A 97 -15.61 -6.60 -5.08
N PHE A 98 -15.94 -7.88 -5.15
CA PHE A 98 -17.00 -8.40 -6.02
C PHE A 98 -18.23 -8.75 -5.19
N SER A 99 -19.38 -8.21 -5.56
CA SER A 99 -20.67 -8.60 -4.99
C SER A 99 -21.73 -8.69 -6.09
N TYR A 100 -22.62 -9.66 -5.96
CA TYR A 100 -23.83 -9.74 -6.79
C TYR A 100 -25.04 -9.14 -6.09
N ASP A 101 -24.92 -8.78 -4.81
CA ASP A 101 -26.01 -8.17 -4.05
C ASP A 101 -25.94 -6.64 -4.14
N GLN A 102 -26.93 -6.08 -4.81
CA GLN A 102 -27.05 -4.63 -4.95
C GLN A 102 -27.23 -3.91 -3.61
N ASN A 103 -27.85 -4.56 -2.61
CA ASN A 103 -28.06 -3.95 -1.31
C ASN A 103 -26.73 -3.80 -0.55
N VAL A 104 -25.84 -4.79 -0.68
CA VAL A 104 -24.47 -4.72 -0.13
C VAL A 104 -23.71 -3.55 -0.73
N PHE A 105 -23.76 -3.40 -2.05
CA PHE A 105 -23.16 -2.27 -2.75
C PHE A 105 -23.71 -0.93 -2.26
N LEU A 106 -25.04 -0.78 -2.24
CA LEU A 106 -25.70 0.46 -1.80
C LEU A 106 -25.38 0.79 -0.33
N ASN A 107 -25.33 -0.23 0.52
CA ASN A 107 -24.97 -0.04 1.93
C ASN A 107 -23.54 0.50 2.08
N TYR A 108 -22.57 -0.09 1.36
CA TYR A 108 -21.20 0.40 1.40
C TYR A 108 -21.04 1.81 0.81
N ALA A 109 -21.75 2.12 -0.26
CA ALA A 109 -21.78 3.47 -0.83
C ALA A 109 -22.32 4.50 0.17
N ASN A 110 -23.43 4.19 0.83
CA ASN A 110 -24.05 5.08 1.83
C ASN A 110 -23.18 5.30 3.08
N LEU A 111 -22.34 4.32 3.42
CA LEU A 111 -21.39 4.41 4.53
C LEU A 111 -20.09 5.12 4.13
N GLY A 112 -19.94 5.55 2.88
CA GLY A 112 -18.71 6.16 2.37
C GLY A 112 -17.56 5.17 2.23
N GLY A 113 -17.84 3.87 2.14
CA GLY A 113 -16.86 2.82 2.01
C GLY A 113 -16.39 2.55 0.57
N LEU A 114 -16.97 3.24 -0.42
CA LEU A 114 -16.59 3.11 -1.83
C LEU A 114 -15.87 4.36 -2.31
N ALA A 115 -14.84 4.17 -3.13
CA ALA A 115 -14.18 5.25 -3.83
C ALA A 115 -15.02 5.73 -5.01
N ASP A 116 -14.98 7.01 -5.28
CA ASP A 116 -15.50 7.61 -6.52
C ASP A 116 -14.40 7.49 -7.60
N LEU A 117 -14.73 6.88 -8.74
CA LEU A 117 -13.81 6.57 -9.82
C LEU A 117 -14.02 7.47 -11.04
#